data_83a7ffcb5818c225fd2f9f6d61ef13a6
#
_entry.id   83a7ffcb5818c225fd2f9f6d61ef13a6
#
_cell.length_a   1.000
_cell.length_b   1.000
_cell.length_c   1.000
_cell.angle_alpha   90.00
_cell.angle_beta   90.00
_cell.angle_gamma   90.00
#
_symmetry.space_group_name_H-M   'P 1'
#
loop_
_entity.id
_entity.type
_entity.pdbx_description
1 polymer ?
#
loop_
_entity_poly.entity_id
_entity_poly.type
_entity_poly.pdbx_seq_one_letter_code
_entity_poly.pdbx_strand_id
1 'polypeptide(L)' 'MLKLTASYSKKVPAETEYSSQSYHASVEVELPDGLTPEQLNARIHETFAMVRDSVETELQGEHFAGAR' A
#
# COMPACT_ATOMS: atom_id res chain seq x y z
N MET A 1 -19.25 -11.79 8.00
CA MET A 1 -18.50 -11.02 7.04
C MET A 1 -17.07 -10.86 7.49
N LEU A 2 -16.12 -11.08 6.59
CA LEU A 2 -14.72 -10.97 6.92
C LEU A 2 -14.22 -9.58 6.61
N LYS A 3 -13.33 -9.10 7.44
CA LYS A 3 -12.66 -7.84 7.18
C LYS A 3 -11.19 -8.11 6.94
N LEU A 4 -10.68 -7.55 5.87
CA LEU A 4 -9.28 -7.67 5.53
C LEU A 4 -8.65 -6.29 5.63
N THR A 5 -7.60 -6.21 6.43
CA THR A 5 -6.83 -4.98 6.54
C THR A 5 -5.45 -5.23 5.96
N ALA A 6 -5.07 -4.43 4.99
CA ALA A 6 -3.74 -4.51 4.41
C ALA A 6 -3.06 -3.17 4.55
N SER A 7 -1.79 -3.22 4.85
CA SER A 7 -1.03 -1.98 5.00
C SER A 7 0.33 -2.15 4.38
N TYR A 8 0.87 -1.04 3.94
CA TYR A 8 2.19 -1.02 3.33
C TYR A 8 2.86 0.27 3.72
N SER A 9 4.08 0.17 4.17
CA SER A 9 4.84 1.37 4.51
C SER A 9 6.22 1.26 3.88
N LYS A 10 6.73 2.40 3.50
CA LYS A 10 8.03 2.45 2.88
C LYS A 10 8.74 3.70 3.38
N LYS A 11 9.99 3.54 3.72
CA LYS A 11 10.81 4.63 4.19
C LYS A 11 11.88 4.89 3.15
N VAL A 12 11.98 6.14 2.73
CA VAL A 12 12.97 6.53 1.75
C VAL A 12 13.80 7.65 2.34
N PRO A 13 15.09 7.70 2.04
CA PRO A 13 15.90 8.81 2.50
C PRO A 13 15.51 10.09 1.77
N ALA A 14 15.45 11.17 2.51
CA ALA A 14 15.20 12.46 1.92
C ALA A 14 16.51 13.00 1.35
N GLU A 15 16.40 14.10 0.65
CA GLU A 15 17.58 14.69 0.04
C GLU A 15 18.59 15.17 1.06
N THR A 16 18.11 15.60 2.20
CA THR A 16 19.03 16.03 3.26
C THR A 16 19.47 14.81 4.04
N GLU A 17 20.67 14.90 4.56
CA GLU A 17 21.34 13.81 5.24
C GLU A 17 20.61 13.27 6.44
N TYR A 18 19.96 14.14 7.15
CA TYR A 18 19.41 13.79 8.45
C TYR A 18 17.91 13.60 8.43
N SER A 19 17.30 13.64 7.29
CA SER A 19 15.86 13.46 7.22
C SER A 19 15.51 12.28 6.37
N SER A 20 14.37 11.75 6.66
CA SER A 20 13.84 10.65 5.89
C SER A 20 12.34 10.85 5.78
N GLN A 21 11.77 10.34 4.73
CA GLN A 21 10.33 10.39 4.54
C GLN A 21 9.78 8.99 4.63
N SER A 22 8.67 8.86 5.28
CA SER A 22 8.02 7.57 5.34
C SER A 22 6.61 7.72 4.77
N TYR A 23 6.20 6.72 4.06
CA TYR A 23 4.90 6.67 3.43
C TYR A 23 4.18 5.44 3.94
N HIS A 24 2.93 5.63 4.27
CA HIS A 24 2.14 4.55 4.83
C HIS A 24 0.76 4.61 4.25
N ALA A 25 0.25 3.47 3.87
CA ALA A 25 -1.11 3.37 3.38
C ALA A 25 -1.72 2.10 3.94
N SER A 26 -2.99 2.18 4.28
CA SER A 26 -3.70 1.01 4.72
C SER A 26 -5.11 1.06 4.14
N VAL A 27 -5.67 -0.11 3.97
CA VAL A 27 -7.02 -0.23 3.44
C VAL A 27 -7.71 -1.36 4.16
N GLU A 28 -8.98 -1.15 4.43
CA GLU A 28 -9.82 -2.16 5.03
C GLU A 28 -10.90 -2.52 4.02
N VAL A 29 -11.04 -3.80 3.77
CA VAL A 29 -11.98 -4.30 2.79
C VAL A 29 -12.86 -5.35 3.45
N GLU A 30 -14.14 -5.27 3.20
CA GLU A 30 -15.07 -6.28 3.66
C GLU A 30 -15.23 -7.33 2.57
N LEU A 31 -15.11 -8.58 2.97
CA LEU A 31 -15.20 -9.70 2.06
C LEU A 31 -16.45 -10.51 2.36
N PRO A 32 -17.08 -11.06 1.34
CA PRO A 32 -18.26 -11.90 1.57
C PRO A 32 -17.88 -13.19 2.26
N ASP A 33 -18.84 -13.74 2.97
CA ASP A 33 -18.67 -15.05 3.57
C ASP A 33 -18.66 -16.12 2.49
N GLY A 34 -18.05 -17.24 2.80
CA GLY A 34 -18.10 -18.38 1.90
C GLY A 34 -17.01 -18.42 0.85
N LEU A 35 -16.01 -17.57 0.97
CA LEU A 35 -14.90 -17.64 0.04
C LEU A 35 -14.06 -18.87 0.33
N THR A 36 -13.63 -19.54 -0.73
CA THR A 36 -12.69 -20.65 -0.57
C THR A 36 -11.33 -20.08 -0.18
N PRO A 37 -10.45 -20.92 0.40
CA PRO A 37 -9.11 -20.45 0.73
C PRO A 37 -8.37 -19.87 -0.47
N GLU A 38 -8.59 -20.44 -1.63
CA GLU A 38 -7.94 -19.93 -2.84
C GLU A 38 -8.45 -18.56 -3.21
N GLN A 39 -9.77 -18.39 -3.13
CA GLN A 39 -10.36 -17.09 -3.41
C GLN A 39 -9.92 -16.04 -2.39
N LEU A 40 -9.84 -16.46 -1.14
CA LEU A 40 -9.40 -15.55 -0.10
C LEU A 40 -7.98 -15.10 -0.33
N ASN A 41 -7.10 -16.03 -0.68
CA ASN A 41 -5.72 -15.69 -0.98
C ASN A 41 -5.62 -14.73 -2.15
N ALA A 42 -6.43 -14.92 -3.16
CA ALA A 42 -6.43 -14.03 -4.31
C ALA A 42 -6.84 -12.62 -3.91
N ARG A 43 -7.85 -12.52 -3.06
CA ARG A 43 -8.29 -11.20 -2.59
C ARG A 43 -7.23 -10.51 -1.75
N ILE A 44 -6.58 -11.26 -0.89
CA ILE A 44 -5.51 -10.71 -0.08
C ILE A 44 -4.39 -10.19 -0.97
N HIS A 45 -4.01 -10.98 -1.95
CA HIS A 45 -2.94 -10.59 -2.85
C HIS A 45 -3.29 -9.34 -3.65
N GLU A 46 -4.49 -9.28 -4.17
CA GLU A 46 -4.96 -8.13 -4.93
C GLU A 46 -4.99 -6.87 -4.08
N THR A 47 -5.48 -7.00 -2.86
CA THR A 47 -5.60 -5.86 -1.97
C THR A 47 -4.21 -5.34 -1.60
N PHE A 48 -3.31 -6.25 -1.29
CA PHE A 48 -1.95 -5.86 -0.93
C PHE A 48 -1.25 -5.18 -2.10
N ALA A 49 -1.43 -5.72 -3.31
CA ALA A 49 -0.81 -5.14 -4.49
C ALA A 49 -1.35 -3.74 -4.75
N MET A 50 -2.63 -3.55 -4.53
CA MET A 50 -3.25 -2.25 -4.72
C MET A 50 -2.67 -1.22 -3.76
N VAL A 51 -2.53 -1.58 -2.50
CA VAL A 51 -1.97 -0.68 -1.51
C VAL A 51 -0.52 -0.35 -1.85
N ARG A 52 0.25 -1.35 -2.20
CA ARG A 52 1.65 -1.15 -2.57
C ARG A 52 1.77 -0.24 -3.77
N ASP A 53 0.95 -0.48 -4.79
CA ASP A 53 1.00 0.35 -5.98
C ASP A 53 0.61 1.79 -5.69
N SER A 54 -0.35 1.98 -4.79
CA SER A 54 -0.76 3.32 -4.41
C SER A 54 0.38 4.08 -3.74
N VAL A 55 1.09 3.41 -2.84
CA VAL A 55 2.23 4.05 -2.18
C VAL A 55 3.34 4.34 -3.17
N GLU A 56 3.62 3.40 -4.05
CA GLU A 56 4.67 3.62 -5.04
C GLU A 56 4.32 4.76 -5.98
N THR A 57 3.06 4.86 -6.36
CA THR A 57 2.61 5.94 -7.22
C THR A 57 2.77 7.29 -6.54
N GLU A 58 2.43 7.35 -5.26
CA GLU A 58 2.58 8.58 -4.50
C GLU A 58 4.05 8.99 -4.39
N LEU A 59 4.91 8.01 -4.18
CA LEU A 59 6.34 8.28 -4.11
C LEU A 59 6.85 8.86 -5.43
N GLN A 60 6.43 8.29 -6.52
CA GLN A 60 6.83 8.76 -7.83
C GLN A 60 6.28 10.15 -8.10
N GLY A 61 5.05 10.39 -7.71
CA GLY A 61 4.44 11.70 -7.90
C GLY A 61 5.15 12.77 -7.09
N GLU A 62 5.49 12.45 -5.85
CA GLU A 62 6.25 13.35 -5.00
C GLU A 62 7.61 13.66 -5.61
N HIS A 63 8.25 12.62 -6.09
CA HIS A 63 9.55 12.79 -6.70
C HIS A 63 9.47 13.67 -7.93
N PHE A 64 8.45 13.47 -8.72
CA PHE A 64 8.22 14.28 -9.91
C PHE A 64 8.02 15.73 -9.55
N ALA A 65 7.17 15.98 -8.57
CA ALA A 65 6.89 17.33 -8.14
C ALA A 65 8.15 18.01 -7.62
N GLY A 66 8.97 17.26 -6.92
CA GLY A 66 10.22 17.79 -6.40
C GLY A 66 11.24 18.10 -7.50
N ALA A 67 11.15 17.39 -8.61
CA ALA A 67 12.08 17.58 -9.69
C ALA A 67 11.82 18.85 -10.48
N ARG A 68 10.66 19.41 -10.33
CA ARG A 68 10.32 20.65 -11.00
C ARG A 68 10.89 21.84 -10.27
#